data_57fd0ea3ceeaaca22bf415c490cea483
#
_entry.id   57fd0ea3ceeaaca22bf415c490cea483
#
_cell.length_a   1.000
_cell.length_b   1.000
_cell.length_c   1.000
_cell.angle_alpha   90.00
_cell.angle_beta   90.00
_cell.angle_gamma   90.00
#
_symmetry.space_group_name_H-M   'P 1'
#
loop_
_entity.id
_entity.type
_entity.pdbx_description
1 polymer ?
#
loop_
_entity_poly.entity_id
_entity_poly.type
_entity_poly.pdbx_seq_one_letter_code
_entity_poly.pdbx_strand_id
1 'polypeptide(L)'
;MSRPAMWLLVSVLLLMKTGQARAVEPDLNVTLQRIAFGSCATQERPQPIWDAVNAAKPDLLLLLGDNIYADTENMDVMRAKYAKLAAKPGFQTLRARVPILATWDDHDLGVNDGGSDYPRKVESQQIFLDFFGDRPDSPRRKREGVYDAFVFGPEGRRVQVIMLDTRYFRSSPLKRKTLVKRGEGPYEPNPDPNATMLGADQWRWLEEQLRKPAELRVVVSSIQVVAEDHGWEKWANLPLERERLYRLIRETGAEGVVFLSGDRHLAEISMMDGDVGYPLYDITSSGLNQASKNWRPLEVNRHRVGTMNWGDNFGLIVIDWNRPSPRISLEIRDDDGDVRLRQKVDLKVLRRKAQTGTSRASAAQP
;
A
#
# COMPACT_ATOMS: atom_id res chain seq x y z
N MET A 1 -53.52 -49.88 34.17
CA MET A 1 -52.69 -48.75 34.59
C MET A 1 -51.50 -48.65 33.62
N SER A 2 -51.67 -47.85 32.55
CA SER A 2 -50.67 -47.64 31.50
C SER A 2 -49.87 -46.38 31.77
N ARG A 3 -48.53 -46.49 31.82
CA ARG A 3 -47.57 -45.38 31.94
C ARG A 3 -47.36 -44.74 30.55
N PRO A 4 -47.36 -43.42 30.39
CA PRO A 4 -46.97 -42.80 29.11
C PRO A 4 -45.42 -42.68 29.01
N ALA A 5 -44.91 -43.06 27.84
CA ALA A 5 -43.50 -42.89 27.48
C ALA A 5 -43.26 -41.41 27.11
N MET A 6 -42.34 -40.82 27.82
CA MET A 6 -41.90 -39.40 27.59
C MET A 6 -40.75 -39.42 26.58
N TRP A 7 -41.00 -38.96 25.34
CA TRP A 7 -39.99 -38.77 24.31
C TRP A 7 -39.22 -37.49 24.59
N LEU A 8 -37.97 -37.60 24.94
CA LEU A 8 -37.03 -36.48 24.98
C LEU A 8 -36.61 -36.15 23.52
N LEU A 9 -37.07 -35.01 23.02
CA LEU A 9 -36.55 -34.39 21.81
C LEU A 9 -35.22 -33.72 22.16
N VAL A 10 -34.11 -34.34 21.78
CA VAL A 10 -32.78 -33.72 21.82
C VAL A 10 -32.65 -32.88 20.55
N SER A 11 -32.83 -31.56 20.70
CA SER A 11 -32.54 -30.61 19.64
C SER A 11 -31.03 -30.43 19.52
N VAL A 12 -30.45 -31.06 18.52
CA VAL A 12 -29.04 -30.82 18.13
C VAL A 12 -29.00 -29.48 17.42
N LEU A 13 -28.59 -28.43 18.13
CA LEU A 13 -28.23 -27.16 17.53
C LEU A 13 -26.94 -27.37 16.74
N LEU A 14 -27.04 -27.56 15.43
CA LEU A 14 -25.90 -27.46 14.52
C LEU A 14 -25.49 -25.98 14.47
N LEU A 15 -24.49 -25.60 15.25
CA LEU A 15 -23.75 -24.38 15.06
C LEU A 15 -23.03 -24.47 13.70
N MET A 16 -23.67 -23.98 12.65
CA MET A 16 -22.99 -23.69 11.40
C MET A 16 -21.93 -22.62 11.71
N LYS A 17 -20.70 -23.06 11.97
CA LYS A 17 -19.53 -22.19 11.85
C LYS A 17 -19.55 -21.71 10.39
N THR A 18 -19.96 -20.47 10.16
CA THR A 18 -19.74 -19.79 8.90
C THR A 18 -18.23 -19.71 8.71
N GLY A 19 -17.68 -20.71 8.03
CA GLY A 19 -16.27 -20.78 7.71
C GLY A 19 -15.94 -19.64 6.76
N GLN A 20 -15.52 -18.50 7.30
CA GLN A 20 -14.76 -17.56 6.48
C GLN A 20 -13.56 -18.33 5.95
N ALA A 21 -13.41 -18.38 4.62
CA ALA A 21 -12.24 -18.98 3.99
C ALA A 21 -10.99 -18.33 4.62
N ARG A 22 -10.14 -19.18 5.21
CA ARG A 22 -8.89 -18.70 5.83
C ARG A 22 -8.07 -18.02 4.73
N ALA A 23 -7.50 -16.87 5.03
CA ALA A 23 -6.59 -16.19 4.11
C ALA A 23 -5.41 -17.12 3.75
N VAL A 24 -4.99 -17.06 2.50
CA VAL A 24 -3.81 -17.83 2.03
C VAL A 24 -2.57 -17.20 2.66
N GLU A 25 -1.80 -18.01 3.39
CA GLU A 25 -0.49 -17.58 3.92
C GLU A 25 0.50 -17.40 2.77
N PRO A 26 1.33 -16.35 2.78
CA PRO A 26 2.33 -16.15 1.74
C PRO A 26 3.44 -17.20 1.82
N ASP A 27 3.72 -17.89 0.71
CA ASP A 27 4.92 -18.72 0.55
C ASP A 27 6.09 -17.82 0.11
N LEU A 28 7.03 -17.59 1.00
CA LEU A 28 8.19 -16.72 0.76
C LEU A 28 9.19 -17.30 -0.25
N ASN A 29 9.12 -18.59 -0.59
CA ASN A 29 10.00 -19.21 -1.58
C ASN A 29 9.53 -18.96 -3.03
N VAL A 30 8.31 -18.47 -3.22
CA VAL A 30 7.75 -18.21 -4.55
C VAL A 30 8.48 -17.04 -5.22
N THR A 31 8.92 -17.26 -6.47
CA THR A 31 9.40 -16.18 -7.33
C THR A 31 8.21 -15.39 -7.86
N LEU A 32 7.98 -14.20 -7.34
CA LEU A 32 6.89 -13.34 -7.78
C LEU A 32 7.09 -12.85 -9.21
N GLN A 33 6.08 -12.98 -10.05
CA GLN A 33 6.04 -12.47 -11.42
C GLN A 33 4.92 -11.45 -11.62
N ARG A 34 3.84 -11.54 -10.85
CA ARG A 34 2.65 -10.70 -10.99
C ARG A 34 2.17 -10.25 -9.62
N ILE A 35 2.30 -8.96 -9.35
CA ILE A 35 1.86 -8.36 -8.08
C ILE A 35 0.74 -7.37 -8.39
N ALA A 36 -0.50 -7.70 -8.04
CA ALA A 36 -1.62 -6.77 -8.13
C ALA A 36 -1.65 -5.86 -6.92
N PHE A 37 -2.14 -4.63 -7.09
CA PHE A 37 -2.27 -3.69 -6.00
C PHE A 37 -3.39 -2.66 -6.24
N GLY A 38 -3.87 -2.04 -5.17
CA GLY A 38 -4.84 -0.97 -5.25
C GLY A 38 -5.34 -0.52 -3.88
N SER A 39 -6.08 0.58 -3.86
CA SER A 39 -6.70 1.17 -2.68
C SER A 39 -8.10 1.72 -2.99
N CYS A 40 -8.76 2.25 -1.98
CA CYS A 40 -10.05 2.93 -2.08
C CYS A 40 -11.17 2.03 -2.57
N ALA A 41 -11.51 1.04 -1.74
CA ALA A 41 -12.52 0.01 -1.98
C ALA A 41 -13.72 0.17 -1.04
N THR A 42 -14.66 1.09 -1.36
CA THR A 42 -15.85 1.22 -0.51
C THR A 42 -16.70 -0.04 -0.51
N GLN A 43 -16.90 -0.62 0.67
CA GLN A 43 -17.69 -1.82 0.90
C GLN A 43 -19.18 -1.64 0.62
N GLU A 44 -19.67 -0.40 0.56
CA GLU A 44 -21.10 -0.10 0.37
C GLU A 44 -21.56 -0.23 -1.08
N ARG A 45 -20.63 -0.26 -2.04
CA ARG A 45 -20.93 -0.37 -3.48
C ARG A 45 -20.54 -1.74 -4.04
N PRO A 46 -21.06 -2.12 -5.23
CA PRO A 46 -20.50 -3.23 -6.00
C PRO A 46 -19.00 -3.01 -6.28
N GLN A 47 -18.26 -4.11 -6.37
CA GLN A 47 -16.81 -4.11 -6.62
C GLN A 47 -16.45 -5.06 -7.78
N PRO A 48 -16.90 -4.76 -9.02
CA PRO A 48 -16.64 -5.63 -10.18
C PRO A 48 -15.15 -5.72 -10.51
N ILE A 49 -14.35 -4.76 -10.10
CA ILE A 49 -12.89 -4.71 -10.28
C ILE A 49 -12.19 -6.00 -9.85
N TRP A 50 -12.74 -6.72 -8.84
CA TRP A 50 -12.15 -7.98 -8.38
C TRP A 50 -12.16 -9.08 -9.44
N ASP A 51 -13.08 -9.03 -10.41
CA ASP A 51 -13.11 -10.00 -11.52
C ASP A 51 -11.92 -9.77 -12.47
N ALA A 52 -11.62 -8.52 -12.78
CA ALA A 52 -10.44 -8.15 -13.57
C ALA A 52 -9.13 -8.47 -12.82
N VAL A 53 -9.06 -8.22 -11.52
CA VAL A 53 -7.90 -8.61 -10.68
C VAL A 53 -7.73 -10.12 -10.67
N ASN A 54 -8.80 -10.91 -10.50
CA ASN A 54 -8.76 -12.38 -10.58
C ASN A 54 -8.31 -12.87 -11.96
N ALA A 55 -8.80 -12.26 -13.04
CA ALA A 55 -8.42 -12.59 -14.42
C ALA A 55 -6.94 -12.28 -14.69
N ALA A 56 -6.36 -11.28 -14.02
CA ALA A 56 -4.95 -10.96 -14.08
C ALA A 56 -4.05 -12.04 -13.45
N LYS A 57 -4.58 -12.98 -12.66
CA LYS A 57 -3.87 -14.10 -12.02
C LYS A 57 -2.62 -13.64 -11.27
N PRO A 58 -2.73 -12.76 -10.27
CA PRO A 58 -1.59 -12.32 -9.50
C PRO A 58 -1.05 -13.43 -8.58
N ASP A 59 0.25 -13.41 -8.32
CA ASP A 59 0.91 -14.24 -7.32
C ASP A 59 0.72 -13.66 -5.91
N LEU A 60 0.51 -12.35 -5.83
CA LEU A 60 0.35 -11.56 -4.61
C LEU A 60 -0.59 -10.37 -4.86
N LEU A 61 -1.47 -10.07 -3.90
CA LEU A 61 -2.24 -8.82 -3.87
C LEU A 61 -1.75 -7.93 -2.73
N LEU A 62 -1.51 -6.66 -3.04
CA LEU A 62 -1.19 -5.62 -2.07
C LEU A 62 -2.36 -4.63 -1.96
N LEU A 63 -2.93 -4.51 -0.77
CA LEU A 63 -3.94 -3.51 -0.46
C LEU A 63 -3.27 -2.31 0.23
N LEU A 64 -3.42 -1.13 -0.38
CA LEU A 64 -2.64 0.05 -0.05
C LEU A 64 -3.34 1.00 0.93
N GLY A 65 -4.44 0.55 1.53
CA GLY A 65 -5.28 1.36 2.42
C GLY A 65 -6.65 1.67 1.83
N ASP A 66 -7.53 2.28 2.64
CA ASP A 66 -8.94 2.47 2.31
C ASP A 66 -9.62 1.17 1.87
N ASN A 67 -9.28 0.10 2.58
CA ASN A 67 -9.87 -1.22 2.33
C ASN A 67 -11.36 -1.22 2.68
N ILE A 68 -11.72 -0.37 3.65
CA ILE A 68 -13.09 -0.01 4.02
C ILE A 68 -13.16 1.49 4.32
N TYR A 69 -14.35 2.05 4.28
CA TYR A 69 -14.66 3.41 4.71
C TYR A 69 -15.37 3.32 6.06
N ALA A 70 -14.60 3.22 7.15
CA ALA A 70 -15.14 3.03 8.50
C ALA A 70 -15.73 4.32 9.05
N ASP A 71 -14.97 5.39 9.10
CA ASP A 71 -15.36 6.73 9.56
C ASP A 71 -16.19 6.69 10.84
N THR A 72 -15.69 6.00 11.88
CA THR A 72 -16.43 5.75 13.11
C THR A 72 -15.52 5.40 14.28
N GLU A 73 -15.87 5.85 15.47
CA GLU A 73 -15.29 5.39 16.72
C GLU A 73 -16.01 4.15 17.30
N ASN A 74 -17.08 3.70 16.66
CA ASN A 74 -17.77 2.48 17.06
C ASN A 74 -17.12 1.26 16.38
N MET A 75 -16.44 0.45 17.17
CA MET A 75 -15.69 -0.72 16.69
C MET A 75 -16.58 -1.83 16.14
N ASP A 76 -17.83 -1.93 16.55
CA ASP A 76 -18.78 -2.92 15.97
C ASP A 76 -19.22 -2.50 14.57
N VAL A 77 -19.38 -1.19 14.32
CA VAL A 77 -19.62 -0.64 12.98
C VAL A 77 -18.42 -0.94 12.07
N MET A 78 -17.19 -0.73 12.56
CA MET A 78 -15.97 -1.04 11.80
C MET A 78 -15.89 -2.53 11.44
N ARG A 79 -16.14 -3.44 12.40
CA ARG A 79 -16.20 -4.90 12.13
C ARG A 79 -17.26 -5.26 11.10
N ALA A 80 -18.44 -4.63 11.20
CA ALA A 80 -19.52 -4.86 10.23
C ALA A 80 -19.13 -4.40 8.81
N LYS A 81 -18.40 -3.31 8.67
CA LYS A 81 -17.90 -2.81 7.38
C LYS A 81 -16.84 -3.76 6.78
N TYR A 82 -15.92 -4.28 7.57
CA TYR A 82 -15.01 -5.34 7.14
C TYR A 82 -15.77 -6.62 6.72
N ALA A 83 -16.82 -7.01 7.44
CA ALA A 83 -17.64 -8.15 7.08
C ALA A 83 -18.35 -7.94 5.71
N LYS A 84 -18.76 -6.71 5.38
CA LYS A 84 -19.31 -6.38 4.04
C LYS A 84 -18.26 -6.54 2.94
N LEU A 85 -16.99 -6.13 3.17
CA LEU A 85 -15.91 -6.38 2.22
C LEU A 85 -15.67 -7.89 2.05
N ALA A 86 -15.59 -8.64 3.16
CA ALA A 86 -15.45 -10.10 3.13
C ALA A 86 -16.55 -10.81 2.34
N ALA A 87 -17.75 -10.24 2.29
CA ALA A 87 -18.89 -10.80 1.58
C ALA A 87 -18.89 -10.51 0.06
N LYS A 88 -17.96 -9.70 -0.48
CA LYS A 88 -17.87 -9.44 -1.92
C LYS A 88 -17.40 -10.69 -2.67
N PRO A 89 -18.19 -11.23 -3.64
CA PRO A 89 -17.88 -12.53 -4.25
C PRO A 89 -16.50 -12.60 -4.92
N GLY A 90 -16.16 -11.57 -5.72
CA GLY A 90 -14.86 -11.51 -6.39
C GLY A 90 -13.69 -11.41 -5.40
N PHE A 91 -13.85 -10.68 -4.29
CA PHE A 91 -12.87 -10.61 -3.21
C PHE A 91 -12.72 -11.94 -2.46
N GLN A 92 -13.82 -12.65 -2.22
CA GLN A 92 -13.79 -14.01 -1.63
C GLN A 92 -13.00 -14.98 -2.50
N THR A 93 -13.26 -14.96 -3.81
CA THR A 93 -12.53 -15.79 -4.79
C THR A 93 -11.03 -15.49 -4.74
N LEU A 94 -10.67 -14.23 -4.72
CA LEU A 94 -9.26 -13.78 -4.66
C LEU A 94 -8.60 -14.22 -3.35
N ARG A 95 -9.23 -13.93 -2.21
CA ARG A 95 -8.73 -14.26 -0.87
C ARG A 95 -8.52 -15.78 -0.65
N ALA A 96 -9.29 -16.61 -1.33
CA ALA A 96 -9.16 -18.07 -1.26
C ALA A 96 -7.99 -18.64 -2.08
N ARG A 97 -7.35 -17.83 -2.94
CA ARG A 97 -6.37 -18.31 -3.92
C ARG A 97 -5.05 -17.55 -3.92
N VAL A 98 -5.07 -16.30 -3.49
CA VAL A 98 -3.93 -15.37 -3.57
C VAL A 98 -3.62 -14.85 -2.18
N PRO A 99 -2.35 -14.88 -1.74
CA PRO A 99 -1.94 -14.21 -0.52
C PRO A 99 -2.22 -12.71 -0.64
N ILE A 100 -2.70 -12.11 0.45
CA ILE A 100 -3.01 -10.69 0.53
C ILE A 100 -2.15 -10.07 1.62
N LEU A 101 -1.33 -9.08 1.28
CA LEU A 101 -0.69 -8.21 2.25
C LEU A 101 -1.41 -6.86 2.21
N ALA A 102 -1.63 -6.28 3.38
CA ALA A 102 -2.38 -5.03 3.48
C ALA A 102 -1.72 -4.04 4.43
N THR A 103 -1.83 -2.77 4.12
CA THR A 103 -1.75 -1.67 5.06
C THR A 103 -3.10 -0.97 5.11
N TRP A 104 -3.25 -0.07 6.03
CA TRP A 104 -4.44 0.77 6.15
C TRP A 104 -4.18 2.19 5.68
N ASP A 105 -5.27 2.96 5.52
CA ASP A 105 -5.23 4.40 5.39
C ASP A 105 -6.18 5.04 6.42
N ASP A 106 -6.56 6.28 6.26
CA ASP A 106 -7.33 7.06 7.22
C ASP A 106 -8.74 6.49 7.47
N HIS A 107 -9.44 6.06 6.42
CA HIS A 107 -10.77 5.47 6.55
C HIS A 107 -10.75 4.09 7.26
N ASP A 108 -9.71 3.28 7.08
CA ASP A 108 -9.53 2.03 7.85
C ASP A 108 -9.09 2.33 9.29
N LEU A 109 -8.26 3.37 9.50
CA LEU A 109 -7.88 3.82 10.83
C LEU A 109 -9.13 4.24 11.62
N GLY A 110 -10.04 4.96 10.96
CA GLY A 110 -11.38 5.25 11.48
C GLY A 110 -11.92 6.65 11.28
N VAL A 111 -11.17 7.58 10.70
CA VAL A 111 -11.63 8.94 10.42
C VAL A 111 -10.86 9.57 9.27
N ASN A 112 -11.58 10.23 8.35
CA ASN A 112 -10.99 10.93 7.21
C ASN A 112 -9.86 11.88 7.63
N ASP A 113 -8.72 11.79 6.94
CA ASP A 113 -7.46 12.49 7.21
C ASP A 113 -6.86 12.20 8.61
N GLY A 114 -7.31 11.13 9.30
CA GLY A 114 -6.88 10.75 10.65
C GLY A 114 -5.41 10.34 10.72
N GLY A 115 -4.85 10.46 11.92
CA GLY A 115 -3.48 10.12 12.24
C GLY A 115 -3.30 9.73 13.70
N SER A 116 -2.21 10.16 14.30
CA SER A 116 -1.84 9.81 15.68
C SER A 116 -2.87 10.28 16.74
N ASP A 117 -3.66 11.26 16.41
CA ASP A 117 -4.71 11.85 17.23
C ASP A 117 -6.03 11.06 17.25
N TYR A 118 -6.20 10.06 16.38
CA TYR A 118 -7.40 9.25 16.40
C TYR A 118 -7.48 8.37 17.66
N PRO A 119 -8.55 8.51 18.49
CA PRO A 119 -8.56 7.93 19.85
C PRO A 119 -8.70 6.40 19.89
N ARG A 120 -9.24 5.79 18.81
CA ARG A 120 -9.52 4.35 18.75
C ARG A 120 -8.51 3.56 17.90
N LYS A 121 -7.36 4.14 17.56
CA LYS A 121 -6.37 3.53 16.66
C LYS A 121 -5.85 2.16 17.12
N VAL A 122 -5.75 1.94 18.43
CA VAL A 122 -5.31 0.65 19.00
C VAL A 122 -6.32 -0.45 18.70
N GLU A 123 -7.60 -0.18 18.92
CA GLU A 123 -8.67 -1.13 18.65
C GLU A 123 -8.87 -1.34 17.14
N SER A 124 -8.77 -0.27 16.36
CA SER A 124 -8.79 -0.36 14.89
C SER A 124 -7.68 -1.26 14.37
N GLN A 125 -6.46 -1.15 14.92
CA GLN A 125 -5.34 -2.02 14.59
C GLN A 125 -5.69 -3.50 14.84
N GLN A 126 -6.28 -3.84 15.99
CA GLN A 126 -6.64 -5.24 16.28
C GLN A 126 -7.71 -5.76 15.31
N ILE A 127 -8.71 -4.93 14.96
CA ILE A 127 -9.76 -5.31 14.01
C ILE A 127 -9.17 -5.52 12.61
N PHE A 128 -8.27 -4.64 12.15
CA PHE A 128 -7.55 -4.77 10.91
C PHE A 128 -6.76 -6.08 10.85
N LEU A 129 -5.96 -6.37 11.89
CA LEU A 129 -5.15 -7.58 11.96
C LEU A 129 -6.01 -8.86 12.01
N ASP A 130 -7.15 -8.83 12.71
CA ASP A 130 -8.11 -9.93 12.72
C ASP A 130 -8.69 -10.18 11.34
N PHE A 131 -9.07 -9.12 10.63
CA PHE A 131 -9.67 -9.22 9.29
C PHE A 131 -8.70 -9.82 8.27
N PHE A 132 -7.44 -9.38 8.28
CA PHE A 132 -6.41 -9.89 7.37
C PHE A 132 -5.80 -11.23 7.82
N GLY A 133 -6.25 -11.79 8.94
CA GLY A 133 -5.86 -13.13 9.40
C GLY A 133 -4.48 -13.17 10.04
N ASP A 134 -4.02 -12.06 10.59
CA ASP A 134 -2.75 -12.01 11.31
C ASP A 134 -2.77 -12.93 12.53
N ARG A 135 -1.69 -13.68 12.73
CA ARG A 135 -1.63 -14.71 13.78
C ARG A 135 -1.75 -14.09 15.18
N PRO A 136 -2.34 -14.81 16.16
CA PRO A 136 -2.46 -14.31 17.53
C PRO A 136 -1.11 -14.01 18.20
N ASP A 137 -0.05 -14.69 17.80
CA ASP A 137 1.32 -14.54 18.31
C ASP A 137 2.17 -13.54 17.52
N SER A 138 1.62 -12.95 16.47
CA SER A 138 2.32 -11.98 15.61
C SER A 138 2.89 -10.80 16.40
N PRO A 139 4.13 -10.37 16.11
CA PRO A 139 4.70 -9.14 16.66
C PRO A 139 3.86 -7.89 16.40
N ARG A 140 3.12 -7.83 15.26
CA ARG A 140 2.24 -6.71 14.90
C ARG A 140 1.12 -6.47 15.92
N ARG A 141 0.71 -7.51 16.66
CA ARG A 141 -0.31 -7.37 17.72
C ARG A 141 0.21 -6.77 19.01
N LYS A 142 1.54 -6.74 19.18
CA LYS A 142 2.21 -6.30 20.39
C LYS A 142 2.94 -4.96 20.25
N ARG A 143 3.08 -4.46 19.03
CA ARG A 143 3.67 -3.16 18.72
C ARG A 143 2.63 -2.20 18.18
N GLU A 144 2.91 -0.94 18.22
CA GLU A 144 2.13 0.12 17.60
C GLU A 144 2.28 0.09 16.07
N GLY A 145 1.14 0.23 15.37
CA GLY A 145 1.06 0.29 13.91
C GLY A 145 1.03 -1.07 13.20
N VAL A 146 0.59 -1.03 11.94
CA VAL A 146 0.35 -2.23 11.11
C VAL A 146 1.47 -2.53 10.12
N TYR A 147 2.59 -1.80 10.16
CA TYR A 147 3.71 -2.00 9.23
C TYR A 147 4.31 -3.40 9.29
N ASP A 148 4.77 -3.91 8.13
CA ASP A 148 5.40 -5.24 8.02
C ASP A 148 6.27 -5.35 6.77
N ALA A 149 7.11 -6.39 6.67
CA ALA A 149 7.94 -6.63 5.49
C ALA A 149 8.17 -8.11 5.23
N PHE A 150 8.21 -8.45 3.94
CA PHE A 150 8.37 -9.79 3.44
C PHE A 150 9.42 -9.81 2.34
N VAL A 151 10.21 -10.88 2.24
CA VAL A 151 11.13 -11.11 1.14
C VAL A 151 10.74 -12.41 0.45
N PHE A 152 10.37 -12.32 -0.82
CA PHE A 152 9.95 -13.46 -1.64
C PHE A 152 11.05 -13.84 -2.64
N GLY A 153 11.14 -15.13 -2.91
CA GLY A 153 11.99 -15.68 -3.95
C GLY A 153 13.45 -15.91 -3.56
N PRO A 154 14.16 -16.69 -4.37
CA PRO A 154 15.58 -17.00 -4.17
C PRO A 154 16.48 -15.82 -4.50
N GLU A 155 17.76 -15.94 -4.12
CA GLU A 155 18.80 -15.00 -4.51
C GLU A 155 18.82 -14.75 -6.02
N GLY A 156 19.01 -13.49 -6.41
CA GLY A 156 18.95 -13.03 -7.80
C GLY A 156 17.53 -12.73 -8.32
N ARG A 157 16.49 -13.15 -7.56
CA ARG A 157 15.06 -12.91 -7.89
C ARG A 157 14.24 -12.49 -6.67
N ARG A 158 14.89 -11.93 -5.64
CA ARG A 158 14.22 -11.51 -4.42
C ARG A 158 13.40 -10.25 -4.67
N VAL A 159 12.14 -10.31 -4.27
CA VAL A 159 11.25 -9.15 -4.16
C VAL A 159 11.00 -8.90 -2.69
N GLN A 160 11.46 -7.77 -2.18
CA GLN A 160 11.10 -7.30 -0.85
C GLN A 160 9.85 -6.43 -0.95
N VAL A 161 8.81 -6.76 -0.18
CA VAL A 161 7.61 -5.95 -0.01
C VAL A 161 7.68 -5.33 1.39
N ILE A 162 7.67 -4.01 1.47
CA ILE A 162 7.69 -3.23 2.71
C ILE A 162 6.36 -2.48 2.80
N MET A 163 5.51 -2.85 3.76
CA MET A 163 4.21 -2.23 4.02
C MET A 163 4.41 -1.17 5.10
N LEU A 164 4.37 0.11 4.75
CA LEU A 164 4.44 1.20 5.72
C LEU A 164 3.08 1.46 6.36
N ASP A 165 3.11 1.91 7.60
CA ASP A 165 1.97 2.52 8.28
C ASP A 165 2.17 4.03 8.31
N THR A 166 1.44 4.75 7.48
CA THR A 166 1.51 6.21 7.34
C THR A 166 0.42 6.93 8.14
N ARG A 167 -0.23 6.23 9.09
CA ARG A 167 -1.36 6.78 9.87
C ARG A 167 -1.15 6.72 11.37
N TYR A 168 -0.76 5.59 11.95
CA TYR A 168 -0.71 5.38 13.40
C TYR A 168 0.08 6.46 14.17
N PHE A 169 1.20 6.89 13.59
CA PHE A 169 2.14 7.85 14.20
C PHE A 169 2.05 9.24 13.58
N ARG A 170 1.38 9.37 12.45
CA ARG A 170 1.42 10.57 11.64
C ARG A 170 0.90 11.80 12.38
N SER A 171 1.71 12.85 12.42
CA SER A 171 1.27 14.16 12.87
C SER A 171 0.18 14.72 11.97
N SER A 172 -0.78 15.42 12.56
CA SER A 172 -1.89 16.03 11.81
C SER A 172 -1.34 16.98 10.73
N PRO A 173 -1.90 16.95 9.51
CA PRO A 173 -1.44 17.81 8.43
C PRO A 173 -1.73 19.27 8.72
N LEU A 174 -0.84 20.16 8.29
CA LEU A 174 -1.00 21.61 8.45
C LEU A 174 -2.03 22.13 7.44
N LYS A 175 -3.13 22.68 7.97
CA LYS A 175 -4.17 23.28 7.12
C LYS A 175 -3.75 24.67 6.63
N ARG A 176 -4.01 24.95 5.35
CA ARG A 176 -3.80 26.28 4.76
C ARG A 176 -4.63 27.35 5.48
N LYS A 177 -4.03 28.50 5.73
CA LYS A 177 -4.69 29.67 6.33
C LYS A 177 -5.52 30.47 5.32
N THR A 178 -5.25 30.31 4.03
CA THR A 178 -5.93 31.03 2.94
C THR A 178 -7.06 30.18 2.37
N LEU A 179 -8.09 30.87 1.81
CA LEU A 179 -9.16 30.18 1.08
C LEU A 179 -8.57 29.37 -0.08
N VAL A 180 -8.91 28.09 -0.12
CA VAL A 180 -8.46 27.14 -1.13
C VAL A 180 -9.46 27.12 -2.27
N LYS A 181 -9.01 27.24 -3.51
CA LYS A 181 -9.87 27.02 -4.66
C LYS A 181 -10.29 25.55 -4.73
N ARG A 182 -11.47 25.33 -5.30
CA ARG A 182 -11.99 23.98 -5.47
C ARG A 182 -10.97 23.10 -6.23
N GLY A 183 -10.54 22.00 -5.63
CA GLY A 183 -9.59 21.05 -6.24
C GLY A 183 -8.11 21.27 -5.88
N GLU A 184 -7.75 22.33 -5.14
CA GLU A 184 -6.35 22.58 -4.74
C GLU A 184 -5.90 21.79 -3.51
N GLY A 185 -6.85 21.30 -2.70
CA GLY A 185 -6.58 20.60 -1.43
C GLY A 185 -6.29 21.57 -0.26
N PRO A 186 -6.63 21.15 0.97
CA PRO A 186 -6.64 22.02 2.15
C PRO A 186 -5.28 22.13 2.87
N TYR A 187 -4.26 21.41 2.42
CA TYR A 187 -3.01 21.28 3.18
C TYR A 187 -1.84 22.03 2.56
N GLU A 188 -0.94 22.46 3.42
CA GLU A 188 0.36 23.05 3.09
C GLU A 188 1.49 22.27 3.80
N PRO A 189 2.74 22.38 3.33
CA PRO A 189 3.87 21.73 3.97
C PRO A 189 4.05 22.17 5.43
N ASN A 190 4.21 21.22 6.34
CA ASN A 190 4.51 21.43 7.74
C ASN A 190 6.03 21.34 7.98
N PRO A 191 6.74 22.44 8.25
CA PRO A 191 8.16 22.45 8.47
C PRO A 191 8.58 22.11 9.91
N ASP A 192 7.64 21.78 10.80
CA ASP A 192 7.93 21.43 12.20
C ASP A 192 8.86 20.22 12.26
N PRO A 193 10.09 20.35 12.84
CA PRO A 193 11.01 19.23 12.96
C PRO A 193 10.54 18.11 13.89
N ASN A 194 9.53 18.36 14.71
CA ASN A 194 8.91 17.36 15.59
C ASN A 194 7.76 16.61 14.91
N ALA A 195 7.28 17.10 13.76
CA ALA A 195 6.25 16.40 13.02
C ALA A 195 6.81 15.12 12.40
N THR A 196 6.07 14.03 12.53
CA THR A 196 6.51 12.72 12.03
C THR A 196 5.47 12.05 11.14
N MET A 197 5.94 11.25 10.19
CA MET A 197 5.12 10.35 9.37
C MET A 197 5.04 8.95 10.00
N LEU A 198 6.20 8.39 10.36
CA LEU A 198 6.31 6.98 10.75
C LEU A 198 6.54 6.76 12.25
N GLY A 199 6.90 7.81 13.02
CA GLY A 199 7.35 7.65 14.39
C GLY A 199 8.72 6.97 14.51
N ALA A 200 9.34 7.06 15.70
CA ALA A 200 10.74 6.65 15.88
C ALA A 200 10.96 5.14 15.67
N ASP A 201 10.02 4.32 16.10
CA ASP A 201 10.16 2.86 16.08
C ASP A 201 10.04 2.31 14.67
N GLN A 202 9.07 2.79 13.89
CA GLN A 202 8.94 2.38 12.49
C GLN A 202 10.11 2.88 11.64
N TRP A 203 10.70 4.06 11.93
CA TRP A 203 11.91 4.54 11.25
C TRP A 203 13.11 3.61 11.49
N ARG A 204 13.35 3.15 12.73
CA ARG A 204 14.43 2.19 13.03
C ARG A 204 14.20 0.87 12.30
N TRP A 205 12.97 0.36 12.39
CA TRP A 205 12.58 -0.85 11.68
C TRP A 205 12.74 -0.73 10.15
N LEU A 206 12.37 0.41 9.56
CA LEU A 206 12.52 0.63 8.11
C LEU A 206 13.98 0.60 7.69
N GLU A 207 14.87 1.20 8.48
CA GLU A 207 16.31 1.13 8.25
C GLU A 207 16.82 -0.31 8.22
N GLU A 208 16.42 -1.13 9.17
CA GLU A 208 16.77 -2.55 9.21
C GLU A 208 16.24 -3.30 7.98
N GLN A 209 15.01 -2.99 7.53
CA GLN A 209 14.44 -3.62 6.34
C GLN A 209 15.19 -3.23 5.07
N LEU A 210 15.52 -1.96 4.88
CA LEU A 210 16.21 -1.46 3.69
C LEU A 210 17.63 -2.02 3.55
N ARG A 211 18.28 -2.43 4.64
CA ARG A 211 19.59 -3.10 4.62
C ARG A 211 19.54 -4.57 4.17
N LYS A 212 18.35 -5.19 4.15
CA LYS A 212 18.22 -6.58 3.69
C LYS A 212 18.46 -6.67 2.18
N PRO A 213 19.11 -7.74 1.69
CA PRO A 213 19.36 -7.90 0.27
C PRO A 213 18.04 -8.16 -0.49
N ALA A 214 17.82 -7.45 -1.60
CA ALA A 214 16.73 -7.70 -2.54
C ALA A 214 17.07 -7.10 -3.92
N GLU A 215 16.56 -7.71 -4.98
CA GLU A 215 16.72 -7.24 -6.35
C GLU A 215 15.68 -6.16 -6.70
N LEU A 216 14.47 -6.28 -6.17
CA LEU A 216 13.39 -5.29 -6.27
C LEU A 216 12.81 -5.03 -4.89
N ARG A 217 12.58 -3.77 -4.55
CA ARG A 217 11.89 -3.35 -3.32
C ARG A 217 10.61 -2.62 -3.68
N VAL A 218 9.49 -3.21 -3.31
CA VAL A 218 8.16 -2.61 -3.42
C VAL A 218 7.82 -2.01 -2.06
N VAL A 219 7.88 -0.69 -1.97
CA VAL A 219 7.56 0.04 -0.73
C VAL A 219 6.15 0.59 -0.85
N VAL A 220 5.25 0.04 -0.07
CA VAL A 220 3.85 0.43 -0.02
C VAL A 220 3.68 1.58 0.96
N SER A 221 3.11 2.66 0.48
CA SER A 221 2.67 3.83 1.27
C SER A 221 1.20 4.08 0.95
N SER A 222 0.35 4.33 1.94
CA SER A 222 -1.05 4.60 1.66
C SER A 222 -1.25 5.93 0.90
N ILE A 223 -0.37 6.90 1.10
CA ILE A 223 -0.36 8.21 0.44
C ILE A 223 0.85 8.40 -0.47
N GLN A 224 0.77 9.31 -1.44
CA GLN A 224 1.81 9.55 -2.44
C GLN A 224 3.14 10.01 -1.83
N VAL A 225 4.25 9.45 -2.34
CA VAL A 225 5.63 9.72 -1.89
C VAL A 225 6.31 10.75 -2.78
N VAL A 226 6.20 10.58 -4.12
CA VAL A 226 6.95 11.40 -5.09
C VAL A 226 6.22 12.70 -5.41
N ALA A 227 4.89 12.70 -5.51
CA ALA A 227 4.11 13.92 -5.76
C ALA A 227 4.34 14.98 -4.67
N GLU A 228 4.43 16.27 -5.06
CA GLU A 228 4.72 17.35 -4.11
C GLU A 228 3.91 18.65 -4.30
N ASP A 229 3.24 18.84 -5.44
CA ASP A 229 2.68 20.15 -5.79
C ASP A 229 1.24 20.37 -5.30
N HIS A 230 0.38 19.32 -5.28
CA HIS A 230 -1.00 19.46 -4.86
C HIS A 230 -1.14 19.66 -3.34
N GLY A 231 -2.27 20.18 -2.90
CA GLY A 231 -2.53 20.46 -1.48
C GLY A 231 -3.30 19.37 -0.74
N TRP A 232 -3.38 18.13 -1.28
CA TRP A 232 -3.97 16.99 -0.62
C TRP A 232 -2.93 16.22 0.20
N GLU A 233 -3.31 15.18 0.90
CA GLU A 233 -2.38 14.36 1.68
C GLU A 233 -1.31 13.71 0.80
N LYS A 234 -0.08 13.75 1.26
CA LYS A 234 1.11 13.16 0.64
C LYS A 234 2.32 13.32 1.56
N TRP A 235 3.42 12.64 1.28
CA TRP A 235 4.65 12.78 2.06
C TRP A 235 5.22 14.21 2.07
N ALA A 236 5.05 14.95 0.99
CA ALA A 236 5.52 16.33 0.92
C ALA A 236 4.78 17.31 1.85
N ASN A 237 3.70 16.88 2.53
CA ASN A 237 3.11 17.62 3.64
C ASN A 237 4.02 17.63 4.88
N LEU A 238 4.92 16.65 5.00
CA LEU A 238 5.98 16.57 6.01
C LEU A 238 7.34 16.52 5.32
N PRO A 239 7.84 17.66 4.79
CA PRO A 239 9.00 17.68 3.90
C PRO A 239 10.28 17.13 4.54
N LEU A 240 10.49 17.32 5.85
CA LEU A 240 11.63 16.79 6.57
C LEU A 240 11.59 15.26 6.68
N GLU A 241 10.41 14.67 6.85
CA GLU A 241 10.24 13.22 6.89
C GLU A 241 10.39 12.59 5.49
N ARG A 242 9.91 13.28 4.43
CA ARG A 242 10.14 12.85 3.04
C ARG A 242 11.65 12.86 2.71
N GLU A 243 12.36 13.91 3.05
CA GLU A 243 13.81 13.99 2.88
C GLU A 243 14.54 12.91 3.69
N ARG A 244 14.08 12.64 4.90
CA ARG A 244 14.59 11.54 5.73
C ARG A 244 14.45 10.19 5.04
N LEU A 245 13.30 9.93 4.37
CA LEU A 245 13.08 8.69 3.61
C LEU A 245 14.10 8.54 2.48
N TYR A 246 14.30 9.58 1.68
CA TYR A 246 15.25 9.55 0.58
C TYR A 246 16.70 9.43 1.07
N ARG A 247 17.05 10.13 2.12
CA ARG A 247 18.36 10.00 2.78
C ARG A 247 18.58 8.57 3.28
N LEU A 248 17.59 7.96 3.92
CA LEU A 248 17.67 6.60 4.43
C LEU A 248 17.90 5.58 3.31
N ILE A 249 17.21 5.71 2.17
CA ILE A 249 17.44 4.89 0.97
C ILE A 249 18.88 5.05 0.47
N ARG A 250 19.41 6.29 0.47
CA ARG A 250 20.82 6.54 0.11
C ARG A 250 21.79 5.87 1.09
N GLU A 251 21.63 6.08 2.38
CA GLU A 251 22.54 5.64 3.42
C GLU A 251 22.57 4.13 3.59
N THR A 252 21.43 3.47 3.44
CA THR A 252 21.34 2.00 3.50
C THR A 252 21.87 1.30 2.25
N GLY A 253 22.09 2.03 1.17
CA GLY A 253 22.46 1.44 -0.11
C GLY A 253 21.32 0.68 -0.78
N ALA A 254 20.06 0.90 -0.37
CA ALA A 254 18.92 0.22 -0.95
C ALA A 254 18.76 0.60 -2.42
N GLU A 255 18.70 -0.42 -3.28
CA GLU A 255 18.48 -0.30 -4.73
C GLU A 255 17.20 -0.99 -5.15
N GLY A 256 16.70 -0.69 -6.36
CA GLY A 256 15.50 -1.31 -6.88
C GLY A 256 14.22 -0.86 -6.17
N VAL A 257 14.19 0.34 -5.58
CA VAL A 257 13.03 0.86 -4.84
C VAL A 257 11.99 1.40 -5.80
N VAL A 258 10.76 0.94 -5.63
CA VAL A 258 9.55 1.43 -6.30
C VAL A 258 8.49 1.64 -5.22
N PHE A 259 7.82 2.80 -5.23
CA PHE A 259 6.71 3.10 -4.32
C PHE A 259 5.37 2.73 -4.94
N LEU A 260 4.44 2.26 -4.11
CA LEU A 260 3.03 2.12 -4.45
C LEU A 260 2.22 2.97 -3.48
N SER A 261 1.24 3.71 -4.01
CA SER A 261 0.43 4.64 -3.22
C SER A 261 -1.06 4.64 -3.58
N GLY A 262 -1.87 5.25 -2.73
CA GLY A 262 -3.33 5.31 -2.80
C GLY A 262 -3.91 6.70 -2.51
N ASP A 263 -5.03 6.79 -1.79
CA ASP A 263 -5.72 7.97 -1.24
C ASP A 263 -6.38 8.90 -2.29
N ARG A 264 -5.81 9.07 -3.47
CA ARG A 264 -6.13 10.21 -4.36
C ARG A 264 -7.36 10.00 -5.28
N HIS A 265 -8.01 8.84 -5.25
CA HIS A 265 -9.16 8.48 -6.10
C HIS A 265 -8.89 8.69 -7.61
N LEU A 266 -7.64 8.45 -8.02
CA LEU A 266 -7.15 8.43 -9.40
C LEU A 266 -6.05 7.38 -9.53
N ALA A 267 -5.54 7.19 -10.73
CA ALA A 267 -4.31 6.46 -10.92
C ALA A 267 -3.29 7.30 -11.69
N GLU A 268 -2.03 7.25 -11.28
CA GLU A 268 -0.93 7.90 -11.98
C GLU A 268 0.40 7.22 -11.74
N ILE A 269 1.34 7.45 -12.63
CA ILE A 269 2.74 7.10 -12.48
C ILE A 269 3.52 8.38 -12.35
N SER A 270 4.24 8.54 -11.26
CA SER A 270 5.17 9.64 -11.01
C SER A 270 6.60 9.13 -11.05
N MET A 271 7.53 9.94 -11.49
CA MET A 271 8.96 9.63 -11.51
C MET A 271 9.77 10.86 -11.11
N MET A 272 10.69 10.66 -10.19
CA MET A 272 11.67 11.66 -9.78
C MET A 272 13.08 11.13 -10.01
N ASP A 273 13.92 11.96 -10.63
CA ASP A 273 15.30 11.60 -10.96
C ASP A 273 16.27 12.19 -9.92
N GLY A 274 17.29 11.45 -9.55
CA GLY A 274 18.50 11.98 -8.95
C GLY A 274 18.72 11.80 -7.45
N ASP A 275 17.73 11.87 -6.57
CA ASP A 275 17.96 12.01 -5.11
C ASP A 275 18.62 10.80 -4.44
N VAL A 276 18.39 9.60 -4.97
CA VAL A 276 18.95 8.35 -4.41
C VAL A 276 20.03 7.72 -5.31
N GLY A 277 20.36 8.38 -6.44
CA GLY A 277 21.34 7.91 -7.41
C GLY A 277 20.74 7.01 -8.52
N TYR A 278 19.42 6.87 -8.56
CA TYR A 278 18.64 6.22 -9.60
C TYR A 278 17.21 6.78 -9.60
N PRO A 279 16.41 6.60 -10.69
CA PRO A 279 15.03 7.09 -10.72
C PRO A 279 14.14 6.41 -9.67
N LEU A 280 13.38 7.18 -8.92
CA LEU A 280 12.30 6.70 -8.04
C LEU A 280 10.97 6.78 -8.77
N TYR A 281 10.25 5.67 -8.81
CA TYR A 281 8.89 5.60 -9.32
C TYR A 281 7.90 5.47 -8.16
N ASP A 282 6.76 6.16 -8.29
CA ASP A 282 5.61 6.05 -7.40
C ASP A 282 4.37 5.79 -8.26
N ILE A 283 3.76 4.65 -8.06
CA ILE A 283 2.61 4.21 -8.81
C ILE A 283 1.39 4.28 -7.91
N THR A 284 0.57 5.29 -8.14
CA THR A 284 -0.71 5.48 -7.46
C THR A 284 -1.78 4.66 -8.17
N SER A 285 -2.47 3.79 -7.41
CA SER A 285 -3.69 3.12 -7.87
C SER A 285 -4.73 3.21 -6.76
N SER A 286 -5.60 4.20 -6.90
CA SER A 286 -6.48 4.67 -5.85
C SER A 286 -7.94 4.71 -6.33
N GLY A 287 -8.47 3.57 -6.72
CA GLY A 287 -9.79 3.53 -7.29
C GLY A 287 -10.33 2.14 -7.54
N LEU A 288 -10.18 1.20 -6.58
CA LEU A 288 -10.75 -0.13 -6.73
C LEU A 288 -12.28 -0.07 -6.99
N ASN A 289 -13.00 0.90 -6.38
CA ASN A 289 -14.34 1.31 -6.76
C ASN A 289 -14.73 2.73 -6.30
N GLN A 290 -13.75 3.56 -5.91
CA GLN A 290 -13.96 4.93 -5.43
C GLN A 290 -13.36 6.00 -6.37
N ALA A 291 -12.80 5.61 -7.51
CA ALA A 291 -12.34 6.57 -8.51
C ALA A 291 -13.49 7.45 -9.01
N SER A 292 -13.15 8.64 -9.49
CA SER A 292 -14.12 9.50 -10.15
C SER A 292 -14.69 8.79 -11.38
N LYS A 293 -16.00 8.77 -11.54
CA LYS A 293 -16.66 8.19 -12.72
C LYS A 293 -16.68 9.14 -13.90
N ASN A 294 -16.40 10.42 -13.65
CA ASN A 294 -16.34 11.47 -14.68
C ASN A 294 -14.97 12.11 -14.67
N TRP A 295 -14.59 12.63 -15.83
CA TRP A 295 -13.36 13.43 -15.93
C TRP A 295 -13.38 14.56 -14.90
N ARG A 296 -12.26 14.79 -14.25
CA ARG A 296 -12.00 15.91 -13.37
C ARG A 296 -10.66 16.58 -13.72
N PRO A 297 -10.47 17.88 -13.39
CA PRO A 297 -9.18 18.53 -13.56
C PRO A 297 -8.08 17.74 -12.84
N LEU A 298 -6.93 17.63 -13.48
CA LEU A 298 -5.77 16.98 -12.89
C LEU A 298 -5.22 17.82 -11.73
N GLU A 299 -4.87 17.14 -10.66
CA GLU A 299 -4.05 17.73 -9.60
C GLU A 299 -2.66 18.05 -10.16
N VAL A 300 -2.07 19.15 -9.68
CA VAL A 300 -0.73 19.56 -10.14
C VAL A 300 0.29 18.54 -9.59
N ASN A 301 1.11 17.98 -10.49
CA ASN A 301 2.20 17.08 -10.15
C ASN A 301 3.26 17.15 -11.24
N ARG A 302 4.38 17.84 -10.96
CA ARG A 302 5.52 17.99 -11.89
C ARG A 302 6.23 16.70 -12.23
N HIS A 303 6.09 15.69 -11.39
CA HIS A 303 6.72 14.37 -11.54
C HIS A 303 5.87 13.39 -12.34
N ARG A 304 4.68 13.79 -12.82
CA ARG A 304 3.75 12.91 -13.53
C ARG A 304 4.32 12.44 -14.86
N VAL A 305 4.41 11.12 -15.04
CA VAL A 305 4.75 10.45 -16.31
C VAL A 305 3.48 10.10 -17.09
N GLY A 306 2.42 9.67 -16.38
CA GLY A 306 1.13 9.34 -16.96
C GLY A 306 0.03 9.29 -15.90
N THR A 307 -1.21 9.44 -16.33
CA THR A 307 -2.38 9.44 -15.42
C THR A 307 -3.62 8.85 -16.06
N MET A 308 -4.45 8.24 -15.21
CA MET A 308 -5.85 7.90 -15.46
C MET A 308 -6.67 8.57 -14.34
N ASN A 309 -7.29 9.71 -14.64
CA ASN A 309 -7.95 10.55 -13.63
C ASN A 309 -9.46 10.30 -13.48
N TRP A 310 -9.97 9.19 -14.04
CA TRP A 310 -11.35 8.73 -13.95
C TRP A 310 -11.43 7.22 -14.20
N GLY A 311 -12.48 6.59 -13.70
CA GLY A 311 -12.73 5.15 -13.82
C GLY A 311 -12.02 4.29 -12.77
N ASP A 312 -12.68 3.19 -12.43
CA ASP A 312 -12.14 2.23 -11.48
C ASP A 312 -10.86 1.60 -12.03
N ASN A 313 -9.91 1.34 -11.15
CA ASN A 313 -8.57 0.91 -11.56
C ASN A 313 -7.90 0.05 -10.51
N PHE A 314 -6.96 -0.79 -10.97
CA PHE A 314 -5.98 -1.49 -10.16
C PHE A 314 -4.61 -1.43 -10.81
N GLY A 315 -3.58 -1.55 -10.00
CA GLY A 315 -2.21 -1.64 -10.47
C GLY A 315 -1.74 -3.08 -10.63
N LEU A 316 -0.79 -3.31 -11.56
CA LEU A 316 -0.14 -4.60 -11.72
C LEU A 316 1.35 -4.40 -12.01
N ILE A 317 2.21 -4.97 -11.17
CA ILE A 317 3.63 -5.13 -11.48
C ILE A 317 3.80 -6.49 -12.15
N VAL A 318 4.37 -6.50 -13.37
CA VAL A 318 4.75 -7.73 -14.08
C VAL A 318 6.27 -7.78 -14.17
N ILE A 319 6.88 -8.87 -13.67
CA ILE A 319 8.34 -9.03 -13.61
C ILE A 319 8.78 -10.13 -14.58
N ASP A 320 9.60 -9.76 -15.54
CA ASP A 320 10.26 -10.71 -16.46
C ASP A 320 11.69 -10.96 -15.97
N TRP A 321 11.85 -12.07 -15.24
CA TRP A 321 13.13 -12.52 -14.69
C TRP A 321 14.02 -13.23 -15.71
N ASN A 322 13.50 -13.60 -16.89
CA ASN A 322 14.21 -14.41 -17.89
C ASN A 322 15.09 -13.59 -18.81
N ARG A 323 15.17 -12.27 -18.58
CA ARG A 323 16.04 -11.37 -19.34
C ARG A 323 17.43 -11.26 -18.69
N PRO A 324 18.48 -10.95 -19.46
CA PRO A 324 19.82 -10.67 -18.91
C PRO A 324 19.81 -9.52 -17.88
N SER A 325 18.97 -8.52 -18.08
CA SER A 325 18.57 -7.56 -17.07
C SER A 325 17.07 -7.73 -16.85
N PRO A 326 16.62 -8.21 -15.69
CA PRO A 326 15.20 -8.34 -15.42
C PRO A 326 14.47 -7.02 -15.64
N ARG A 327 13.23 -7.12 -16.14
CA ARG A 327 12.41 -5.95 -16.47
C ARG A 327 11.11 -5.99 -15.69
N ILE A 328 10.73 -4.87 -15.11
CA ILE A 328 9.40 -4.67 -14.55
C ILE A 328 8.53 -3.86 -15.50
N SER A 329 7.26 -4.24 -15.62
CA SER A 329 6.21 -3.43 -16.22
C SER A 329 5.31 -2.96 -15.08
N LEU A 330 5.26 -1.64 -14.89
CA LEU A 330 4.38 -0.96 -13.94
C LEU A 330 3.12 -0.59 -14.72
N GLU A 331 2.01 -1.23 -14.41
CA GLU A 331 0.77 -1.08 -15.17
C GLU A 331 -0.35 -0.54 -14.29
N ILE A 332 -1.18 0.32 -14.86
CA ILE A 332 -2.53 0.64 -14.36
C ILE A 332 -3.52 0.02 -15.33
N ARG A 333 -4.48 -0.68 -14.80
CA ARG A 333 -5.56 -1.36 -15.52
C ARG A 333 -6.91 -0.88 -15.02
N ASP A 334 -7.89 -0.87 -15.90
CA ASP A 334 -9.27 -0.57 -15.55
C ASP A 334 -10.05 -1.82 -15.08
N ASP A 335 -11.35 -1.66 -14.87
CA ASP A 335 -12.28 -2.71 -14.43
C ASP A 335 -12.59 -3.76 -15.50
N ASP A 336 -12.27 -3.52 -16.76
CA ASP A 336 -12.27 -4.54 -17.84
C ASP A 336 -10.93 -5.32 -17.90
N GLY A 337 -9.91 -4.86 -17.17
CA GLY A 337 -8.56 -5.43 -17.17
C GLY A 337 -7.65 -4.87 -18.26
N ASP A 338 -8.12 -3.89 -19.02
CA ASP A 338 -7.36 -3.24 -20.08
C ASP A 338 -6.24 -2.36 -19.51
N VAL A 339 -5.07 -2.39 -20.15
CA VAL A 339 -3.92 -1.58 -19.75
C VAL A 339 -4.14 -0.12 -20.20
N ARG A 340 -4.30 0.77 -19.23
CA ARG A 340 -4.46 2.22 -19.45
C ARG A 340 -3.13 2.98 -19.39
N LEU A 341 -2.24 2.56 -18.47
CA LEU A 341 -0.88 3.10 -18.36
C LEU A 341 0.11 1.95 -18.26
N ARG A 342 1.29 2.13 -18.85
CA ARG A 342 2.39 1.18 -18.73
C ARG A 342 3.73 1.88 -18.79
N GLN A 343 4.54 1.69 -17.75
CA GLN A 343 5.95 2.08 -17.72
C GLN A 343 6.82 0.83 -17.59
N LYS A 344 7.71 0.61 -18.57
CA LYS A 344 8.67 -0.49 -18.52
C LYS A 344 10.01 0.01 -18.00
N VAL A 345 10.57 -0.69 -17.02
CA VAL A 345 11.84 -0.32 -16.38
C VAL A 345 12.73 -1.57 -16.26
N ASP A 346 13.93 -1.52 -16.81
CA ASP A 346 14.93 -2.57 -16.57
C ASP A 346 15.49 -2.38 -15.14
N LEU A 347 15.61 -3.45 -14.35
CA LEU A 347 16.05 -3.34 -12.96
C LEU A 347 17.45 -2.71 -12.81
N LYS A 348 18.32 -2.83 -13.84
CA LYS A 348 19.61 -2.15 -13.86
C LYS A 348 19.51 -0.62 -13.80
N VAL A 349 18.40 -0.03 -14.26
CA VAL A 349 18.15 1.42 -14.21
C VAL A 349 17.88 1.87 -12.78
N LEU A 350 17.34 0.96 -11.93
CA LEU A 350 17.07 1.20 -10.51
C LEU A 350 18.28 0.86 -9.62
N ARG A 351 19.48 0.85 -10.20
CA ARG A 351 20.75 0.66 -9.51
C ARG A 351 21.55 1.96 -9.52
N ARG A 352 22.33 2.18 -8.49
CA ARG A 352 23.28 3.31 -8.44
C ARG A 352 24.29 3.16 -9.58
N LYS A 353 24.55 4.26 -10.27
CA LYS A 353 25.66 4.31 -11.20
C LYS A 353 26.96 4.11 -10.42
N ALA A 354 27.80 3.17 -10.82
CA ALA A 354 29.14 3.06 -10.26
C ALA A 354 29.82 4.42 -10.39
N GLN A 355 30.32 4.96 -9.28
CA GLN A 355 31.18 6.14 -9.37
C GLN A 355 32.40 5.76 -10.19
N THR A 356 32.46 6.23 -11.42
CA THR A 356 33.72 6.19 -12.20
C THR A 356 34.68 7.09 -11.47
N GLY A 357 35.56 6.47 -10.66
CA GLY A 357 36.61 7.16 -9.92
C GLY A 357 37.49 7.90 -10.89
N THR A 358 37.32 9.21 -11.03
CA THR A 358 38.36 10.09 -11.51
C THR A 358 39.42 10.17 -10.42
N SER A 359 40.35 9.20 -10.43
CA SER A 359 41.63 9.36 -9.80
C SER A 359 42.32 10.59 -10.45
N ARG A 360 42.21 11.75 -9.83
CA ARG A 360 43.14 12.84 -10.09
C ARG A 360 44.50 12.35 -9.58
N ALA A 361 45.26 11.72 -10.47
CA ALA A 361 46.67 11.61 -10.27
C ALA A 361 47.24 13.04 -10.10
N SER A 362 47.64 13.34 -8.88
CA SER A 362 48.46 14.53 -8.59
C SER A 362 49.76 14.35 -9.35
N ALA A 363 49.88 15.05 -10.48
CA ALA A 363 51.16 15.23 -11.13
C ALA A 363 51.98 16.15 -10.24
N ALA A 364 52.87 15.54 -9.43
CA ALA A 364 53.99 16.24 -8.87
C ALA A 364 54.90 16.62 -10.05
N GLN A 365 55.06 17.89 -10.31
CA GLN A 365 56.11 18.43 -11.16
C GLN A 365 57.40 18.63 -10.34
N PRO A 366 58.55 18.42 -10.96
CA PRO A 366 59.86 18.47 -10.32
C PRO A 366 60.28 19.87 -9.89
#